data_34220009d4ee5b4e4d9cc9bc569edf71
#
_entry.id   34220009d4ee5b4e4d9cc9bc569edf71
#
_cell.length_a   1.000
_cell.length_b   1.000
_cell.length_c   1.000
_cell.angle_alpha   90.00
_cell.angle_beta   90.00
_cell.angle_gamma   90.00
#
_symmetry.space_group_name_H-M   'P 1'
#
loop_
_entity.id
_entity.type
_entity.pdbx_description
1 polymer ?
#
loop_
_entity_poly.entity_id
_entity_poly.type
_entity_poly.pdbx_seq_one_letter_code
_entity_poly.pdbx_strand_id
1 'polypeptide(L)'
;MSSKDSLVKGTLILSLAALVARALGVIQRIPLVALLTMAGMAPYGVAFNLYSVLLVVATAGIPSALSKMISERTALGRYAEADRIYKASLQFAVGAGIVMALILWFVAPSFAASSEQPKAVLAIRAIAPALLLFPVIAIMRGYFQGRRMMAPNGISQVIEQIFRVVTSVALAYLLLERGLVYAVAGASFGGVIGGVAALAVMLYYGSKLRRQDQQERGTIPPEQKAAAAALGAGTIYKQLFRLSVPIVIFSVTVTLVYLIDSWLATPLLKGAMGVEDAGRVLGILTGQAQSLAGIPIILAVALSQSVVPIISSAYAQNDLKQVAEQTGKVLQLSILTGLPAVLVIALAARPLNFFIFENEAGTLIDDRFAPGVIAALTVTAIFQIVMQTSGAVLMGMGRMKPLMAGVGVGIAVKLAASFALVPFFGIYGLVAATALCFIVMAAINLSVLRGAVAYRVFGLRRWAGLVISTAAVTGIGIVLDMLCRDAVNPLGHLRADSFLQAVIVCAVTGAAYILLLFLTRVMTLQDLDRMPGPLRKLAKQLQRRLGRSGQTG
;
A
#
# COMPACT_ATOMS: atom_id res chain seq x y z
N MET A 1 -31.74 -15.29 -3.86
CA MET A 1 -30.53 -15.81 -4.54
C MET A 1 -29.42 -14.79 -4.41
N SER A 2 -28.47 -15.02 -3.50
CA SER A 2 -27.20 -14.27 -3.50
C SER A 2 -26.43 -14.77 -4.74
N SER A 3 -26.40 -13.96 -5.80
CA SER A 3 -25.65 -14.31 -7.01
C SER A 3 -24.18 -14.50 -6.62
N LYS A 4 -23.65 -15.72 -6.78
CA LYS A 4 -22.22 -15.95 -6.75
C LYS A 4 -21.61 -14.98 -7.77
N ASP A 5 -20.79 -14.05 -7.29
CA ASP A 5 -20.14 -13.08 -8.18
C ASP A 5 -19.35 -13.83 -9.25
N SER A 6 -19.49 -13.44 -10.52
CA SER A 6 -18.55 -13.91 -11.52
C SER A 6 -17.14 -13.47 -11.09
N LEU A 7 -16.13 -14.29 -11.33
CA LEU A 7 -14.72 -13.99 -10.93
C LEU A 7 -14.31 -12.56 -11.31
N VAL A 8 -14.69 -12.10 -12.48
CA VAL A 8 -14.38 -10.75 -12.99
C VAL A 8 -15.09 -9.66 -12.17
N LYS A 9 -16.40 -9.84 -11.91
CA LYS A 9 -17.19 -8.88 -11.13
C LYS A 9 -16.70 -8.81 -9.68
N GLY A 10 -16.41 -9.96 -9.07
CA GLY A 10 -15.89 -10.03 -7.71
C GLY A 10 -14.54 -9.36 -7.55
N THR A 11 -13.61 -9.57 -8.50
CA THR A 11 -12.30 -8.92 -8.50
C THR A 11 -12.42 -7.40 -8.67
N LEU A 12 -13.32 -6.93 -9.54
CA LEU A 12 -13.59 -5.49 -9.70
C LEU A 12 -14.13 -4.86 -8.42
N ILE A 13 -15.07 -5.50 -7.72
CA ILE A 13 -15.60 -5.01 -6.44
C ILE A 13 -14.49 -4.86 -5.41
N LEU A 14 -13.64 -5.88 -5.24
CA LEU A 14 -12.53 -5.83 -4.29
C LEU A 14 -11.50 -4.77 -4.65
N SER A 15 -11.13 -4.66 -5.93
CA SER A 15 -10.15 -3.67 -6.40
C SER A 15 -10.66 -2.24 -6.20
N LEU A 16 -11.94 -1.98 -6.52
CA LEU A 16 -12.55 -0.67 -6.32
C LEU A 16 -12.66 -0.33 -4.83
N ALA A 17 -13.10 -1.27 -4.00
CA ALA A 17 -13.18 -1.08 -2.55
C ALA A 17 -11.80 -0.80 -1.94
N ALA A 18 -10.75 -1.53 -2.36
CA ALA A 18 -9.39 -1.30 -1.92
C ALA A 18 -8.85 0.08 -2.36
N LEU A 19 -9.20 0.51 -3.58
CA LEU A 19 -8.83 1.85 -4.09
C LEU A 19 -9.50 2.96 -3.26
N VAL A 20 -10.81 2.85 -3.03
CA VAL A 20 -11.56 3.80 -2.19
C VAL A 20 -11.00 3.84 -0.78
N ALA A 21 -10.77 2.68 -0.16
CA ALA A 21 -10.21 2.59 1.18
C ALA A 21 -8.83 3.27 1.29
N ARG A 22 -7.97 3.11 0.29
CA ARG A 22 -6.65 3.78 0.25
C ARG A 22 -6.76 5.28 0.03
N ALA A 23 -7.66 5.73 -0.86
CA ALA A 23 -7.90 7.15 -1.06
C ALA A 23 -8.39 7.83 0.24
N LEU A 24 -9.33 7.20 0.95
CA LEU A 24 -9.79 7.67 2.26
C LEU A 24 -8.65 7.73 3.29
N GLY A 25 -7.74 6.75 3.28
CA GLY A 25 -6.56 6.76 4.16
C GLY A 25 -5.59 7.92 3.89
N VAL A 26 -5.42 8.33 2.63
CA VAL A 26 -4.65 9.53 2.27
C VAL A 26 -5.39 10.80 2.71
N ILE A 27 -6.70 10.88 2.44
CA ILE A 27 -7.54 12.02 2.84
C ILE A 27 -7.52 12.22 4.36
N GLN A 28 -7.50 11.13 5.16
CA GLN A 28 -7.38 11.19 6.62
C GLN A 28 -6.14 11.97 7.09
N ARG A 29 -5.02 11.87 6.36
CA ARG A 29 -3.76 12.51 6.75
C ARG A 29 -3.83 14.03 6.71
N ILE A 30 -4.63 14.59 5.82
CA ILE A 30 -4.76 16.05 5.64
C ILE A 30 -5.22 16.72 6.95
N PRO A 31 -6.42 16.43 7.50
CA PRO A 31 -6.85 17.05 8.75
C PRO A 31 -6.01 16.62 9.96
N LEU A 32 -5.42 15.42 9.95
CA LEU A 32 -4.54 15.01 11.06
C LEU A 32 -3.25 15.81 11.10
N VAL A 33 -2.64 16.14 9.96
CA VAL A 33 -1.46 17.00 9.90
C VAL A 33 -1.78 18.40 10.41
N ALA A 34 -2.93 18.96 10.02
CA ALA A 34 -3.37 20.27 10.49
C ALA A 34 -3.61 20.31 12.02
N LEU A 35 -4.24 19.26 12.57
CA LEU A 35 -4.56 19.18 14.01
C LEU A 35 -3.34 18.85 14.88
N LEU A 36 -2.54 17.88 14.46
CA LEU A 36 -1.45 17.33 15.28
C LEU A 36 -0.13 18.05 15.07
N THR A 37 0.01 18.81 13.98
CA THR A 37 1.28 19.41 13.53
C THR A 37 2.37 18.36 13.30
N MET A 38 3.58 18.76 12.89
CA MET A 38 4.68 17.81 12.69
C MET A 38 5.14 17.17 14.01
N ALA A 39 5.02 17.90 15.11
CA ALA A 39 5.37 17.40 16.45
C ALA A 39 4.45 16.25 16.92
N GLY A 40 3.18 16.23 16.52
CA GLY A 40 2.26 15.12 16.81
C GLY A 40 2.27 14.04 15.74
N MET A 41 2.61 14.37 14.48
CA MET A 41 2.70 13.38 13.41
C MET A 41 3.87 12.42 13.58
N ALA A 42 4.97 12.83 14.22
CA ALA A 42 6.08 11.94 14.54
C ALA A 42 5.65 10.77 15.47
N PRO A 43 5.14 11.00 16.69
CA PRO A 43 4.67 9.93 17.56
C PRO A 43 3.48 9.15 16.97
N TYR A 44 2.59 9.79 16.20
CA TYR A 44 1.54 9.11 15.44
C TYR A 44 2.13 8.13 14.41
N GLY A 45 3.12 8.58 13.63
CA GLY A 45 3.80 7.77 12.61
C GLY A 45 4.51 6.56 13.22
N VAL A 46 5.23 6.75 14.33
CA VAL A 46 5.88 5.67 15.09
C VAL A 46 4.86 4.62 15.54
N ALA A 47 3.75 5.05 16.15
CA ALA A 47 2.69 4.15 16.60
C ALA A 47 2.03 3.40 15.43
N PHE A 48 1.70 4.12 14.36
CA PHE A 48 1.04 3.56 13.19
C PHE A 48 1.93 2.57 12.43
N ASN A 49 3.22 2.87 12.25
CA ASN A 49 4.14 2.00 11.53
C ASN A 49 4.44 0.71 12.31
N LEU A 50 4.60 0.80 13.63
CA LEU A 50 4.75 -0.39 14.50
C LEU A 50 3.51 -1.27 14.46
N TYR A 51 2.33 -0.68 14.63
CA TYR A 51 1.05 -1.36 14.50
C TYR A 51 0.89 -2.00 13.13
N SER A 52 1.25 -1.30 12.04
CA SER A 52 1.09 -1.78 10.67
C SER A 52 1.90 -3.03 10.37
N VAL A 53 3.10 -3.16 10.93
CA VAL A 53 3.90 -4.39 10.81
C VAL A 53 3.17 -5.57 11.45
N LEU A 54 2.70 -5.43 12.68
CA LEU A 54 1.96 -6.49 13.37
C LEU A 54 0.63 -6.80 12.67
N LEU A 55 -0.06 -5.78 12.17
CA LEU A 55 -1.28 -5.94 11.39
C LEU A 55 -1.02 -6.78 10.13
N VAL A 56 0.02 -6.48 9.36
CA VAL A 56 0.35 -7.24 8.14
C VAL A 56 0.75 -8.67 8.48
N VAL A 57 1.53 -8.88 9.54
CA VAL A 57 1.85 -10.24 10.03
C VAL A 57 0.58 -11.02 10.36
N ALA A 58 -0.40 -10.38 10.99
CA ALA A 58 -1.65 -11.01 11.41
C ALA A 58 -2.64 -11.25 10.26
N THR A 59 -2.59 -10.44 9.20
CA THR A 59 -3.66 -10.40 8.18
C THR A 59 -3.21 -10.73 6.77
N ALA A 60 -1.93 -10.55 6.44
CA ALA A 60 -1.43 -10.86 5.10
C ALA A 60 -1.32 -12.36 4.87
N GLY A 61 -1.74 -12.81 3.69
CA GLY A 61 -1.65 -14.22 3.30
C GLY A 61 -2.69 -15.15 3.93
N ILE A 62 -3.11 -14.91 5.16
CA ILE A 62 -4.11 -15.74 5.87
C ILE A 62 -5.45 -15.78 5.12
N PRO A 63 -6.06 -14.65 4.69
CA PRO A 63 -7.29 -14.70 3.92
C PRO A 63 -7.16 -15.49 2.63
N SER A 64 -6.06 -15.34 1.91
CA SER A 64 -5.82 -16.05 0.64
C SER A 64 -5.63 -17.55 0.85
N ALA A 65 -4.88 -17.95 1.87
CA ALA A 65 -4.68 -19.35 2.24
C ALA A 65 -6.00 -20.00 2.65
N LEU A 66 -6.76 -19.34 3.53
CA LEU A 66 -8.06 -19.81 3.97
C LEU A 66 -9.06 -19.88 2.81
N SER A 67 -9.11 -18.86 1.96
CA SER A 67 -9.95 -18.82 0.76
C SER A 67 -9.71 -20.01 -0.14
N LYS A 68 -8.43 -20.38 -0.37
CA LYS A 68 -8.05 -21.57 -1.13
C LYS A 68 -8.57 -22.84 -0.46
N MET A 69 -8.30 -23.04 0.83
CA MET A 69 -8.73 -24.22 1.58
C MET A 69 -10.27 -24.38 1.58
N ILE A 70 -10.98 -23.29 1.78
CA ILE A 70 -12.46 -23.28 1.78
C ILE A 70 -13.01 -23.58 0.38
N SER A 71 -12.47 -22.94 -0.67
CA SER A 71 -12.94 -23.13 -2.04
C SER A 71 -12.75 -24.56 -2.52
N GLU A 72 -11.62 -25.19 -2.20
CA GLU A 72 -11.34 -26.61 -2.50
C GLU A 72 -12.38 -27.54 -1.85
N ARG A 73 -12.68 -27.34 -0.56
CA ARG A 73 -13.65 -28.18 0.17
C ARG A 73 -15.09 -27.96 -0.31
N THR A 74 -15.46 -26.70 -0.56
CA THR A 74 -16.81 -26.37 -1.05
C THR A 74 -17.03 -26.85 -2.49
N ALA A 75 -16.01 -26.85 -3.35
CA ALA A 75 -16.08 -27.40 -4.70
C ALA A 75 -16.34 -28.92 -4.70
N LEU A 76 -15.81 -29.63 -3.69
CA LEU A 76 -16.01 -31.07 -3.49
C LEU A 76 -17.30 -31.40 -2.70
N GLY A 77 -18.13 -30.42 -2.36
CA GLY A 77 -19.32 -30.61 -1.53
C GLY A 77 -19.05 -30.91 -0.04
N ARG A 78 -17.80 -30.82 0.41
CA ARG A 78 -17.35 -31.12 1.79
C ARG A 78 -17.55 -29.94 2.71
N TYR A 79 -18.80 -29.51 2.90
CA TYR A 79 -19.12 -28.29 3.65
C TYR A 79 -18.77 -28.38 5.13
N ALA A 80 -18.93 -29.58 5.77
CA ALA A 80 -18.57 -29.77 7.16
C ALA A 80 -17.08 -29.56 7.43
N GLU A 81 -16.22 -30.00 6.50
CA GLU A 81 -14.77 -29.76 6.59
C GLU A 81 -14.44 -28.26 6.43
N ALA A 82 -15.10 -27.57 5.48
CA ALA A 82 -14.95 -26.14 5.29
C ALA A 82 -15.32 -25.35 6.57
N ASP A 83 -16.42 -25.70 7.22
CA ASP A 83 -16.85 -25.09 8.48
C ASP A 83 -15.88 -25.39 9.63
N ARG A 84 -15.31 -26.61 9.68
CA ARG A 84 -14.28 -26.97 10.67
C ARG A 84 -13.01 -26.16 10.49
N ILE A 85 -12.55 -26.00 9.24
CA ILE A 85 -11.38 -25.18 8.90
C ILE A 85 -11.62 -23.73 9.30
N TYR A 86 -12.79 -23.18 8.99
CA TYR A 86 -13.16 -21.82 9.36
C TYR A 86 -13.15 -21.61 10.88
N LYS A 87 -13.80 -22.50 11.66
CA LYS A 87 -13.86 -22.41 13.13
C LYS A 87 -12.46 -22.50 13.74
N ALA A 88 -11.63 -23.46 13.31
CA ALA A 88 -10.27 -23.60 13.80
C ALA A 88 -9.42 -22.35 13.47
N SER A 89 -9.54 -21.83 12.25
CA SER A 89 -8.84 -20.59 11.86
C SER A 89 -9.31 -19.38 12.67
N LEU A 90 -10.60 -19.30 13.02
CA LEU A 90 -11.14 -18.23 13.84
C LEU A 90 -10.61 -18.29 15.27
N GLN A 91 -10.53 -19.48 15.86
CA GLN A 91 -9.92 -19.68 17.20
C GLN A 91 -8.47 -19.26 17.21
N PHE A 92 -7.70 -19.64 16.17
CA PHE A 92 -6.32 -19.19 16.00
C PHE A 92 -6.24 -17.66 15.90
N ALA A 93 -7.11 -17.02 15.10
CA ALA A 93 -7.11 -15.56 14.91
C ALA A 93 -7.37 -14.81 16.22
N VAL A 94 -8.30 -15.29 17.06
CA VAL A 94 -8.54 -14.71 18.38
C VAL A 94 -7.30 -14.81 19.26
N GLY A 95 -6.68 -16.00 19.36
CA GLY A 95 -5.46 -16.19 20.14
C GLY A 95 -4.30 -15.34 19.63
N ALA A 96 -4.07 -15.32 18.33
CA ALA A 96 -3.04 -14.50 17.70
C ALA A 96 -3.29 -12.99 17.93
N GLY A 97 -4.54 -12.55 17.82
CA GLY A 97 -4.93 -11.16 18.10
C GLY A 97 -4.64 -10.74 19.54
N ILE A 98 -4.97 -11.58 20.52
CA ILE A 98 -4.66 -11.33 21.94
C ILE A 98 -3.14 -11.21 22.13
N VAL A 99 -2.37 -12.17 21.62
CA VAL A 99 -0.91 -12.16 21.76
C VAL A 99 -0.31 -10.91 21.12
N MET A 100 -0.72 -10.54 19.91
CA MET A 100 -0.20 -9.35 19.23
C MET A 100 -0.58 -8.04 19.91
N ALA A 101 -1.82 -7.94 20.42
CA ALA A 101 -2.24 -6.76 21.19
C ALA A 101 -1.45 -6.61 22.48
N LEU A 102 -1.20 -7.71 23.20
CA LEU A 102 -0.36 -7.72 24.39
C LEU A 102 1.10 -7.36 24.07
N ILE A 103 1.67 -7.94 23.01
CA ILE A 103 3.02 -7.57 22.54
C ILE A 103 3.10 -6.07 22.31
N LEU A 104 2.15 -5.50 21.53
CA LEU A 104 2.16 -4.08 21.22
C LEU A 104 2.01 -3.22 22.48
N TRP A 105 1.17 -3.64 23.43
CA TRP A 105 0.95 -2.93 24.68
C TRP A 105 2.20 -2.88 25.56
N PHE A 106 2.88 -4.03 25.73
CA PHE A 106 4.07 -4.13 26.60
C PHE A 106 5.34 -3.57 25.94
N VAL A 107 5.49 -3.70 24.63
CA VAL A 107 6.63 -3.16 23.86
C VAL A 107 6.55 -1.64 23.72
N ALA A 108 5.37 -1.03 23.89
CA ALA A 108 5.16 0.40 23.67
C ALA A 108 6.18 1.32 24.38
N PRO A 109 6.48 1.17 25.70
CA PRO A 109 7.45 2.06 26.36
C PRO A 109 8.87 1.92 25.81
N SER A 110 9.33 0.68 25.63
CA SER A 110 10.69 0.39 25.15
C SER A 110 10.89 0.85 23.71
N PHE A 111 9.88 0.64 22.85
CA PHE A 111 9.96 1.08 21.45
C PHE A 111 9.91 2.60 21.32
N ALA A 112 9.03 3.26 22.06
CA ALA A 112 8.93 4.73 22.09
C ALA A 112 10.23 5.38 22.61
N ALA A 113 10.86 4.78 23.64
CA ALA A 113 12.14 5.23 24.16
C ALA A 113 13.26 5.05 23.14
N SER A 114 13.37 3.87 22.50
CA SER A 114 14.41 3.59 21.50
C SER A 114 14.28 4.41 20.22
N SER A 115 13.08 4.87 19.88
CA SER A 115 12.82 5.77 18.76
C SER A 115 12.91 7.26 19.13
N GLU A 116 13.30 7.59 20.38
CA GLU A 116 13.35 8.97 20.91
C GLU A 116 12.01 9.72 20.79
N GLN A 117 10.89 8.96 20.87
CA GLN A 117 9.52 9.49 20.77
C GLN A 117 8.66 9.07 21.98
N PRO A 118 8.97 9.52 23.20
CA PRO A 118 8.26 9.08 24.41
C PRO A 118 6.75 9.39 24.37
N LYS A 119 6.35 10.43 23.64
CA LYS A 119 4.94 10.79 23.42
C LYS A 119 4.15 9.73 22.62
N ALA A 120 4.83 8.77 21.95
CA ALA A 120 4.18 7.70 21.20
C ALA A 120 3.60 6.59 22.07
N VAL A 121 4.00 6.44 23.34
CA VAL A 121 3.56 5.34 24.22
C VAL A 121 2.04 5.23 24.28
N LEU A 122 1.36 6.35 24.57
CA LEU A 122 -0.10 6.35 24.69
C LEU A 122 -0.78 6.02 23.34
N ALA A 123 -0.25 6.53 22.24
CA ALA A 123 -0.74 6.25 20.89
C ALA A 123 -0.59 4.77 20.49
N ILE A 124 0.56 4.15 20.80
CA ILE A 124 0.82 2.72 20.57
C ILE A 124 -0.18 1.87 21.39
N ARG A 125 -0.39 2.22 22.67
CA ARG A 125 -1.36 1.52 23.52
C ARG A 125 -2.80 1.74 23.06
N ALA A 126 -3.14 2.93 22.61
CA ALA A 126 -4.48 3.25 22.11
C ALA A 126 -4.86 2.45 20.86
N ILE A 127 -3.92 2.17 19.96
CA ILE A 127 -4.18 1.38 18.75
C ILE A 127 -4.08 -0.13 18.97
N ALA A 128 -3.45 -0.59 20.06
CA ALA A 128 -3.23 -2.02 20.32
C ALA A 128 -4.52 -2.88 20.30
N PRO A 129 -5.69 -2.43 20.83
CA PRO A 129 -6.92 -3.22 20.76
C PRO A 129 -7.39 -3.52 19.33
N ALA A 130 -6.97 -2.76 18.33
CA ALA A 130 -7.30 -3.05 16.94
C ALA A 130 -6.75 -4.42 16.49
N LEU A 131 -5.61 -4.85 17.03
CA LEU A 131 -5.03 -6.17 16.73
C LEU A 131 -5.85 -7.34 17.28
N LEU A 132 -6.77 -7.14 18.22
CA LEU A 132 -7.75 -8.15 18.61
C LEU A 132 -8.76 -8.43 17.52
N LEU A 133 -9.11 -7.40 16.73
CA LEU A 133 -10.21 -7.42 15.78
C LEU A 133 -9.75 -7.86 14.38
N PHE A 134 -8.62 -7.33 13.92
CA PHE A 134 -8.20 -7.50 12.52
C PHE A 134 -7.86 -8.93 12.10
N PRO A 135 -7.22 -9.79 12.90
CA PRO A 135 -7.03 -11.21 12.54
C PRO A 135 -8.37 -11.93 12.35
N VAL A 136 -9.36 -11.64 13.20
CA VAL A 136 -10.73 -12.21 13.10
C VAL A 136 -11.40 -11.75 11.82
N ILE A 137 -11.35 -10.43 11.53
CA ILE A 137 -11.88 -9.85 10.29
C ILE A 137 -11.21 -10.49 9.06
N ALA A 138 -9.88 -10.70 9.10
CA ALA A 138 -9.12 -11.31 8.02
C ALA A 138 -9.60 -12.76 7.73
N ILE A 139 -9.80 -13.56 8.76
CA ILE A 139 -10.36 -14.92 8.63
C ILE A 139 -11.76 -14.88 8.03
N MET A 140 -12.63 -13.99 8.49
CA MET A 140 -13.98 -13.86 7.95
C MET A 140 -13.95 -13.42 6.48
N ARG A 141 -13.10 -12.46 6.11
CA ARG A 141 -12.89 -12.04 4.72
C ARG A 141 -12.41 -13.21 3.85
N GLY A 142 -11.45 -14.01 4.34
CA GLY A 142 -10.96 -15.20 3.65
C GLY A 142 -12.06 -16.26 3.44
N TYR A 143 -12.91 -16.47 4.42
CA TYR A 143 -14.05 -17.38 4.31
C TYR A 143 -15.05 -16.94 3.23
N PHE A 144 -15.48 -15.67 3.23
CA PHE A 144 -16.36 -15.12 2.20
C PHE A 144 -15.73 -15.21 0.80
N GLN A 145 -14.46 -14.91 0.70
CA GLN A 145 -13.71 -15.00 -0.57
C GLN A 145 -13.67 -16.45 -1.08
N GLY A 146 -13.43 -17.43 -0.19
CA GLY A 146 -13.46 -18.85 -0.53
C GLY A 146 -14.85 -19.34 -0.96
N ARG A 147 -15.90 -18.68 -0.49
CA ARG A 147 -17.30 -18.91 -0.89
C ARG A 147 -17.72 -18.13 -2.15
N ARG A 148 -16.79 -17.42 -2.80
CA ARG A 148 -17.02 -16.53 -3.96
C ARG A 148 -18.00 -15.39 -3.67
N MET A 149 -18.03 -14.89 -2.45
CA MET A 149 -18.81 -13.74 -2.02
C MET A 149 -17.86 -12.58 -1.74
N MET A 150 -17.66 -11.71 -2.74
CA MET A 150 -16.66 -10.63 -2.66
C MET A 150 -17.24 -9.32 -2.10
N ALA A 151 -18.55 -9.10 -2.24
CA ALA A 151 -19.21 -7.89 -1.79
C ALA A 151 -19.06 -7.61 -0.28
N PRO A 152 -19.24 -8.60 0.64
CA PRO A 152 -19.00 -8.38 2.07
C PRO A 152 -17.61 -7.87 2.38
N ASN A 153 -16.58 -8.40 1.68
CA ASN A 153 -15.20 -7.98 1.85
C ASN A 153 -14.99 -6.52 1.46
N GLY A 154 -15.47 -6.12 0.27
CA GLY A 154 -15.37 -4.76 -0.20
C GLY A 154 -16.09 -3.76 0.72
N ILE A 155 -17.35 -4.08 1.09
CA ILE A 155 -18.16 -3.24 1.98
C ILE A 155 -17.47 -3.08 3.34
N SER A 156 -16.97 -4.17 3.93
CA SER A 156 -16.28 -4.08 5.23
C SER A 156 -15.04 -3.22 5.19
N GLN A 157 -14.26 -3.21 4.08
CA GLN A 157 -13.09 -2.37 3.93
C GLN A 157 -13.45 -0.88 3.82
N VAL A 158 -14.48 -0.56 3.06
CA VAL A 158 -14.92 0.83 2.90
C VAL A 158 -15.51 1.38 4.21
N ILE A 159 -16.39 0.61 4.87
CA ILE A 159 -16.98 1.00 6.18
C ILE A 159 -15.88 1.15 7.24
N GLU A 160 -14.92 0.22 7.31
CA GLU A 160 -13.74 0.34 8.18
C GLU A 160 -13.06 1.69 8.01
N GLN A 161 -12.77 2.08 6.77
CA GLN A 161 -12.04 3.31 6.50
C GLN A 161 -12.87 4.57 6.81
N ILE A 162 -14.16 4.57 6.49
CA ILE A 162 -15.04 5.70 6.83
C ILE A 162 -15.04 5.93 8.34
N PHE A 163 -15.29 4.87 9.13
CA PHE A 163 -15.32 5.00 10.58
C PHE A 163 -13.94 5.35 11.15
N ARG A 164 -12.88 4.80 10.61
CA ARG A 164 -11.50 5.15 11.01
C ARG A 164 -11.22 6.63 10.76
N VAL A 165 -11.50 7.14 9.56
CA VAL A 165 -11.23 8.54 9.18
C VAL A 165 -12.01 9.48 10.08
N VAL A 166 -13.33 9.29 10.19
CA VAL A 166 -14.20 10.15 10.98
C VAL A 166 -13.79 10.16 12.46
N THR A 167 -13.60 8.98 13.04
CA THR A 167 -13.28 8.90 14.47
C THR A 167 -11.85 9.32 14.80
N SER A 168 -10.87 9.05 13.92
CA SER A 168 -9.50 9.55 14.12
C SER A 168 -9.46 11.07 14.16
N VAL A 169 -10.11 11.74 13.21
CA VAL A 169 -10.12 13.20 13.14
C VAL A 169 -10.93 13.79 14.29
N ALA A 170 -12.13 13.25 14.56
CA ALA A 170 -12.98 13.73 15.66
C ALA A 170 -12.30 13.59 17.02
N LEU A 171 -11.70 12.43 17.32
CA LEU A 171 -11.01 12.23 18.60
C LEU A 171 -9.72 13.06 18.71
N ALA A 172 -8.99 13.25 17.61
CA ALA A 172 -7.84 14.14 17.60
C ALA A 172 -8.25 15.57 17.96
N TYR A 173 -9.33 16.08 17.35
CA TYR A 173 -9.87 17.42 17.61
C TYR A 173 -10.36 17.56 19.05
N LEU A 174 -11.22 16.65 19.53
CA LEU A 174 -11.81 16.72 20.87
C LEU A 174 -10.79 16.57 22.01
N LEU A 175 -9.71 15.83 21.77
CA LEU A 175 -8.69 15.59 22.79
C LEU A 175 -7.52 16.59 22.70
N LEU A 176 -7.50 17.48 21.70
CA LEU A 176 -6.42 18.44 21.52
C LEU A 176 -6.33 19.43 22.71
N GLU A 177 -7.46 19.83 23.27
CA GLU A 177 -7.51 20.69 24.46
C GLU A 177 -6.87 20.03 25.71
N ARG A 178 -6.87 18.67 25.79
CA ARG A 178 -6.22 17.93 26.85
C ARG A 178 -4.71 17.76 26.65
N GLY A 179 -4.22 18.17 25.49
CA GLY A 179 -2.82 18.12 25.11
C GLY A 179 -2.53 17.20 23.93
N LEU A 180 -1.42 17.49 23.24
CA LEU A 180 -1.02 16.81 22.01
C LEU A 180 -0.91 15.28 22.14
N VAL A 181 -0.44 14.77 23.28
CA VAL A 181 -0.29 13.32 23.54
C VAL A 181 -1.65 12.62 23.49
N TYR A 182 -2.68 13.22 24.06
CA TYR A 182 -4.04 12.67 24.05
C TYR A 182 -4.67 12.77 22.67
N ALA A 183 -4.43 13.87 21.93
CA ALA A 183 -4.89 14.02 20.55
C ALA A 183 -4.29 12.95 19.63
N VAL A 184 -3.00 12.66 19.75
CA VAL A 184 -2.31 11.59 19.00
C VAL A 184 -2.86 10.21 19.36
N ALA A 185 -3.12 9.95 20.64
CA ALA A 185 -3.74 8.70 21.08
C ALA A 185 -5.17 8.56 20.53
N GLY A 186 -5.97 9.62 20.55
CA GLY A 186 -7.32 9.65 19.97
C GLY A 186 -7.31 9.38 18.47
N ALA A 187 -6.40 10.02 17.73
CA ALA A 187 -6.21 9.76 16.31
C ALA A 187 -5.87 8.27 16.05
N SER A 188 -5.03 7.68 16.89
CA SER A 188 -4.64 6.27 16.79
C SER A 188 -5.79 5.32 17.13
N PHE A 189 -6.62 5.67 18.12
CA PHE A 189 -7.79 4.88 18.54
C PHE A 189 -8.86 4.77 17.44
N GLY A 190 -8.93 5.70 16.51
CA GLY A 190 -9.81 5.60 15.34
C GLY A 190 -9.66 4.30 14.57
N GLY A 191 -8.47 3.69 14.57
CA GLY A 191 -8.24 2.36 14.00
C GLY A 191 -9.03 1.24 14.70
N VAL A 192 -9.23 1.34 16.01
CA VAL A 192 -10.05 0.39 16.79
C VAL A 192 -11.52 0.50 16.39
N ILE A 193 -12.05 1.71 16.33
CA ILE A 193 -13.45 1.95 15.94
C ILE A 193 -13.71 1.50 14.50
N GLY A 194 -12.78 1.77 13.57
CA GLY A 194 -12.84 1.23 12.22
C GLY A 194 -12.89 -0.30 12.20
N GLY A 195 -12.07 -0.96 13.03
CA GLY A 195 -12.08 -2.41 13.20
C GLY A 195 -13.41 -2.95 13.75
N VAL A 196 -13.98 -2.28 14.76
CA VAL A 196 -15.31 -2.63 15.30
C VAL A 196 -16.38 -2.55 14.22
N ALA A 197 -16.40 -1.47 13.44
CA ALA A 197 -17.35 -1.29 12.35
C ALA A 197 -17.19 -2.37 11.26
N ALA A 198 -15.95 -2.70 10.87
CA ALA A 198 -15.68 -3.78 9.93
C ALA A 198 -16.13 -5.15 10.45
N LEU A 199 -15.87 -5.45 11.73
CA LEU A 199 -16.30 -6.69 12.37
C LEU A 199 -17.83 -6.79 12.40
N ALA A 200 -18.54 -5.72 12.73
CA ALA A 200 -20.00 -5.68 12.71
C ALA A 200 -20.56 -6.02 11.32
N VAL A 201 -19.99 -5.46 10.26
CA VAL A 201 -20.36 -5.79 8.87
C VAL A 201 -20.12 -7.28 8.59
N MET A 202 -18.95 -7.81 9.00
CA MET A 202 -18.63 -9.23 8.78
C MET A 202 -19.57 -10.16 9.54
N LEU A 203 -19.92 -9.85 10.78
CA LEU A 203 -20.87 -10.62 11.58
C LEU A 203 -22.28 -10.59 10.98
N TYR A 204 -22.73 -9.44 10.49
CA TYR A 204 -24.02 -9.31 9.80
C TYR A 204 -24.09 -10.23 8.58
N TYR A 205 -23.11 -10.17 7.67
CA TYR A 205 -23.08 -11.05 6.52
C TYR A 205 -22.85 -12.52 6.90
N GLY A 206 -22.08 -12.79 7.97
CA GLY A 206 -21.89 -14.14 8.50
C GLY A 206 -23.17 -14.78 9.00
N SER A 207 -23.98 -14.03 9.74
CA SER A 207 -25.31 -14.50 10.21
C SER A 207 -26.27 -14.73 9.04
N LYS A 208 -26.29 -13.84 8.06
CA LYS A 208 -27.10 -13.98 6.85
C LYS A 208 -26.71 -15.23 6.05
N LEU A 209 -25.40 -15.47 5.85
CA LEU A 209 -24.91 -16.65 5.15
C LEU A 209 -25.24 -17.95 5.88
N ARG A 210 -25.13 -17.97 7.22
CA ARG A 210 -25.53 -19.15 8.01
C ARG A 210 -27.01 -19.51 7.83
N ARG A 211 -27.90 -18.52 7.85
CA ARG A 211 -29.33 -18.74 7.62
C ARG A 211 -29.59 -19.29 6.21
N GLN A 212 -28.93 -18.75 5.18
CA GLN A 212 -29.04 -19.26 3.82
C GLN A 212 -28.53 -20.71 3.70
N ASP A 213 -27.36 -21.00 4.28
CA ASP A 213 -26.79 -22.36 4.29
C ASP A 213 -27.69 -23.36 4.99
N GLN A 214 -28.39 -23.00 6.08
CA GLN A 214 -29.34 -23.85 6.76
C GLN A 214 -30.59 -24.13 5.90
N GLN A 215 -31.06 -23.16 5.13
CA GLN A 215 -32.20 -23.32 4.24
C GLN A 215 -31.87 -24.11 2.97
N GLU A 216 -30.71 -23.88 2.36
CA GLU A 216 -30.34 -24.48 1.07
C GLU A 216 -29.73 -25.88 1.19
N ARG A 217 -29.01 -26.18 2.28
CA ARG A 217 -28.21 -27.43 2.40
C ARG A 217 -28.87 -28.53 3.19
N GLY A 218 -29.97 -28.23 3.90
CA GLY A 218 -30.56 -29.20 4.80
C GLY A 218 -29.61 -29.68 5.91
N THR A 219 -29.79 -30.88 6.38
CA THR A 219 -28.96 -31.51 7.42
C THR A 219 -27.69 -32.10 6.79
N ILE A 220 -26.52 -31.63 7.23
CA ILE A 220 -25.24 -32.21 6.79
C ILE A 220 -25.16 -33.69 7.20
N PRO A 221 -24.83 -34.61 6.26
CA PRO A 221 -24.79 -36.05 6.56
C PRO A 221 -23.82 -36.37 7.72
N PRO A 222 -24.17 -37.38 8.57
CA PRO A 222 -23.34 -37.80 9.70
C PRO A 222 -21.89 -38.15 9.31
N GLU A 223 -21.71 -38.78 8.15
CA GLU A 223 -20.41 -39.15 7.61
C GLU A 223 -19.52 -37.94 7.35
N GLN A 224 -20.06 -36.85 6.80
CA GLN A 224 -19.31 -35.61 6.60
C GLN A 224 -18.93 -34.93 7.94
N LYS A 225 -19.80 -35.03 8.97
CA LYS A 225 -19.49 -34.54 10.31
C LYS A 225 -18.37 -35.34 10.95
N ALA A 226 -18.37 -36.67 10.77
CA ALA A 226 -17.30 -37.56 11.27
C ALA A 226 -15.97 -37.25 10.56
N ALA A 227 -15.96 -37.12 9.23
CA ALA A 227 -14.78 -36.74 8.47
C ALA A 227 -14.22 -35.35 8.88
N ALA A 228 -15.09 -34.39 9.12
CA ALA A 228 -14.70 -33.06 9.62
C ALA A 228 -14.12 -33.12 11.04
N ALA A 229 -14.67 -33.96 11.91
CA ALA A 229 -14.15 -34.15 13.28
C ALA A 229 -12.75 -34.79 13.28
N ALA A 230 -12.46 -35.70 12.33
CA ALA A 230 -11.16 -36.32 12.15
C ALA A 230 -10.06 -35.33 11.69
N LEU A 231 -10.44 -34.16 11.13
CA LEU A 231 -9.50 -33.10 10.78
C LEU A 231 -8.97 -32.41 12.04
N GLY A 232 -7.76 -32.79 12.45
CA GLY A 232 -7.10 -32.19 13.61
C GLY A 232 -6.76 -30.71 13.37
N ALA A 233 -6.96 -29.87 14.41
CA ALA A 233 -6.64 -28.43 14.34
C ALA A 233 -5.16 -28.18 13.95
N GLY A 234 -4.22 -29.01 14.45
CA GLY A 234 -2.80 -28.90 14.11
C GLY A 234 -2.51 -29.08 12.61
N THR A 235 -3.22 -29.96 11.92
CA THR A 235 -3.10 -30.15 10.46
C THR A 235 -3.62 -28.93 9.72
N ILE A 236 -4.74 -28.35 10.17
CA ILE A 236 -5.30 -27.11 9.60
C ILE A 236 -4.31 -25.96 9.77
N TYR A 237 -3.75 -25.78 10.96
CA TYR A 237 -2.76 -24.71 11.23
C TYR A 237 -1.50 -24.89 10.40
N LYS A 238 -0.94 -26.11 10.34
CA LYS A 238 0.25 -26.42 9.52
C LYS A 238 0.03 -26.06 8.04
N GLN A 239 -1.13 -26.40 7.50
CA GLN A 239 -1.47 -26.08 6.11
C GLN A 239 -1.66 -24.56 5.92
N LEU A 240 -2.36 -23.89 6.85
CA LEU A 240 -2.58 -22.44 6.83
C LEU A 240 -1.24 -21.69 6.86
N PHE A 241 -0.35 -22.04 7.79
CA PHE A 241 0.97 -21.39 7.92
C PHE A 241 1.87 -21.65 6.72
N ARG A 242 1.89 -22.89 6.21
CA ARG A 242 2.68 -23.23 5.02
C ARG A 242 2.32 -22.38 3.81
N LEU A 243 1.03 -22.02 3.67
CA LEU A 243 0.55 -21.17 2.58
C LEU A 243 0.73 -19.68 2.87
N SER A 244 0.56 -19.26 4.15
CA SER A 244 0.54 -17.85 4.53
C SER A 244 1.93 -17.25 4.74
N VAL A 245 2.85 -17.98 5.39
CA VAL A 245 4.15 -17.42 5.83
C VAL A 245 4.95 -16.77 4.70
N PRO A 246 5.10 -17.38 3.52
CA PRO A 246 5.84 -16.76 2.42
C PRO A 246 5.18 -15.46 1.93
N ILE A 247 3.84 -15.41 1.92
CA ILE A 247 3.06 -14.22 1.53
C ILE A 247 3.23 -13.13 2.57
N VAL A 248 3.21 -13.49 3.86
CA VAL A 248 3.41 -12.54 4.98
C VAL A 248 4.80 -11.90 4.89
N ILE A 249 5.87 -12.69 4.70
CA ILE A 249 7.25 -12.19 4.63
C ILE A 249 7.39 -11.15 3.50
N PHE A 250 6.81 -11.41 2.34
CA PHE A 250 6.84 -10.46 1.24
C PHE A 250 5.97 -9.23 1.52
N SER A 251 4.77 -9.42 2.07
CA SER A 251 3.82 -8.33 2.33
C SER A 251 4.28 -7.38 3.43
N VAL A 252 5.01 -7.89 4.44
CA VAL A 252 5.52 -7.07 5.54
C VAL A 252 6.68 -6.17 5.14
N THR A 253 7.33 -6.43 4.02
CA THR A 253 8.56 -5.75 3.59
C THR A 253 8.45 -4.24 3.64
N VAL A 254 7.42 -3.68 3.02
CA VAL A 254 7.26 -2.21 2.92
C VAL A 254 6.96 -1.59 4.28
N THR A 255 6.07 -2.22 5.05
CA THR A 255 5.73 -1.73 6.39
C THR A 255 6.92 -1.84 7.35
N LEU A 256 7.76 -2.86 7.17
CA LEU A 256 9.00 -3.03 7.94
C LEU A 256 10.03 -1.96 7.58
N VAL A 257 10.19 -1.61 6.31
CA VAL A 257 11.06 -0.51 5.87
C VAL A 257 10.62 0.81 6.50
N TYR A 258 9.31 1.12 6.48
CA TYR A 258 8.78 2.33 7.10
C TYR A 258 8.88 2.32 8.64
N LEU A 259 8.76 1.14 9.26
CA LEU A 259 9.02 0.98 10.69
C LEU A 259 10.48 1.29 11.04
N ILE A 260 11.43 0.76 10.26
CA ILE A 260 12.86 1.02 10.43
C ILE A 260 13.15 2.52 10.27
N ASP A 261 12.54 3.18 9.27
CA ASP A 261 12.66 4.64 9.11
C ASP A 261 12.17 5.39 10.35
N SER A 262 10.99 5.02 10.87
CA SER A 262 10.41 5.67 12.05
C SER A 262 11.21 5.41 13.34
N TRP A 263 11.85 4.25 13.42
CA TRP A 263 12.68 3.88 14.56
C TRP A 263 14.03 4.57 14.55
N LEU A 264 14.68 4.70 13.38
CA LEU A 264 16.05 5.20 13.25
C LEU A 264 16.14 6.71 12.99
N ALA A 265 15.08 7.35 12.48
CA ALA A 265 15.18 8.75 12.04
C ALA A 265 15.63 9.69 13.16
N THR A 266 14.88 9.74 14.28
CA THR A 266 15.23 10.65 15.39
C THR A 266 16.58 10.30 16.04
N PRO A 267 16.88 9.03 16.41
CA PRO A 267 18.17 8.66 16.97
C PRO A 267 19.39 9.03 16.12
N LEU A 268 19.27 8.88 14.78
CA LEU A 268 20.39 9.17 13.88
C LEU A 268 20.52 10.66 13.57
N LEU A 269 19.42 11.43 13.60
CA LEU A 269 19.42 12.86 13.26
C LEU A 269 19.66 13.77 14.47
N LYS A 270 19.38 13.32 15.69
CA LYS A 270 19.46 14.15 16.92
C LYS A 270 20.81 14.79 17.16
N GLY A 271 21.89 14.14 16.75
CA GLY A 271 23.25 14.67 16.91
C GLY A 271 23.53 15.89 16.02
N ALA A 272 22.84 16.01 14.88
CA ALA A 272 23.04 17.09 13.92
C ALA A 272 22.07 18.28 14.14
N MET A 273 20.86 18.06 14.64
CA MET A 273 19.83 19.10 14.72
C MET A 273 19.04 19.16 16.04
N GLY A 274 19.39 18.29 17.01
CA GLY A 274 18.63 18.16 18.26
C GLY A 274 17.44 17.22 18.16
N VAL A 275 16.90 16.80 19.31
CA VAL A 275 15.82 15.79 19.39
C VAL A 275 14.49 16.36 18.85
N GLU A 276 14.19 17.62 19.14
CA GLU A 276 12.92 18.23 18.75
C GLU A 276 12.82 18.39 17.24
N ASP A 277 13.86 18.93 16.60
CA ASP A 277 13.90 19.16 15.16
C ASP A 277 14.00 17.83 14.39
N ALA A 278 14.76 16.86 14.88
CA ALA A 278 14.78 15.51 14.34
C ALA A 278 13.38 14.84 14.42
N GLY A 279 12.64 15.07 15.52
CA GLY A 279 11.26 14.65 15.66
C GLY A 279 10.33 15.32 14.66
N ARG A 280 10.47 16.62 14.39
CA ARG A 280 9.69 17.33 13.36
C ARG A 280 9.96 16.78 11.97
N VAL A 281 11.23 16.54 11.63
CA VAL A 281 11.62 15.92 10.34
C VAL A 281 11.05 14.51 10.20
N LEU A 282 11.00 13.72 11.29
CA LEU A 282 10.27 12.44 11.30
C LEU A 282 8.78 12.64 11.04
N GLY A 283 8.16 13.67 11.62
CA GLY A 283 6.76 14.04 11.35
C GLY A 283 6.50 14.35 9.88
N ILE A 284 7.41 15.09 9.23
CA ILE A 284 7.38 15.34 7.77
C ILE A 284 7.45 14.03 7.00
N LEU A 285 8.39 13.15 7.34
CA LEU A 285 8.56 11.87 6.67
C LEU A 285 7.30 11.00 6.77
N THR A 286 6.74 10.85 7.98
CA THR A 286 5.61 9.95 8.25
C THR A 286 4.26 10.56 7.93
N GLY A 287 4.08 11.88 8.13
CA GLY A 287 2.83 12.60 7.92
C GLY A 287 2.62 13.01 6.47
N GLN A 288 3.59 13.68 5.89
CA GLN A 288 3.48 14.31 4.57
C GLN A 288 4.07 13.42 3.46
N ALA A 289 5.36 13.06 3.57
CA ALA A 289 6.06 12.38 2.48
C ALA A 289 5.52 10.97 2.19
N GLN A 290 5.30 10.13 3.23
CA GLN A 290 4.72 8.80 3.04
C GLN A 290 3.29 8.85 2.48
N SER A 291 2.53 9.91 2.76
CA SER A 291 1.18 10.07 2.23
C SER A 291 1.18 10.32 0.73
N LEU A 292 2.00 11.26 0.25
CA LEU A 292 2.09 11.61 -1.17
C LEU A 292 2.82 10.53 -1.98
N ALA A 293 3.95 10.01 -1.48
CA ALA A 293 4.69 8.93 -2.13
C ALA A 293 3.88 7.61 -2.22
N GLY A 294 2.88 7.44 -1.35
CA GLY A 294 1.96 6.30 -1.39
C GLY A 294 1.03 6.28 -2.60
N ILE A 295 0.70 7.43 -3.20
CA ILE A 295 -0.28 7.54 -4.29
C ILE A 295 0.14 6.74 -5.54
N PRO A 296 1.35 6.89 -6.10
CA PRO A 296 1.80 6.11 -7.26
C PRO A 296 1.79 4.59 -7.01
N ILE A 297 2.06 4.18 -5.78
CA ILE A 297 2.18 2.77 -5.38
C ILE A 297 0.84 2.05 -5.41
N ILE A 298 -0.27 2.76 -5.19
CA ILE A 298 -1.64 2.18 -5.20
C ILE A 298 -1.90 1.46 -6.52
N LEU A 299 -1.52 2.07 -7.63
CA LEU A 299 -1.73 1.52 -8.96
C LEU A 299 -0.90 0.25 -9.19
N ALA A 300 0.36 0.26 -8.76
CA ALA A 300 1.25 -0.90 -8.87
C ALA A 300 0.75 -2.10 -8.04
N VAL A 301 0.23 -1.85 -6.85
CA VAL A 301 -0.36 -2.91 -6.02
C VAL A 301 -1.59 -3.52 -6.69
N ALA A 302 -2.45 -2.70 -7.30
CA ALA A 302 -3.63 -3.19 -8.03
C ALA A 302 -3.22 -4.06 -9.23
N LEU A 303 -2.21 -3.64 -9.99
CA LEU A 303 -1.66 -4.42 -11.11
C LEU A 303 -1.04 -5.73 -10.62
N SER A 304 -0.28 -5.70 -9.52
CA SER A 304 0.36 -6.88 -8.93
C SER A 304 -0.68 -7.91 -8.50
N GLN A 305 -1.77 -7.49 -7.87
CA GLN A 305 -2.85 -8.39 -7.45
C GLN A 305 -3.56 -9.06 -8.63
N SER A 306 -3.69 -8.37 -9.76
CA SER A 306 -4.35 -8.91 -10.95
C SER A 306 -3.50 -9.93 -11.70
N VAL A 307 -2.17 -9.80 -11.63
CA VAL A 307 -1.23 -10.62 -12.40
C VAL A 307 -0.92 -11.97 -11.74
N VAL A 308 -0.96 -12.04 -10.42
CA VAL A 308 -0.63 -13.28 -9.67
C VAL A 308 -1.44 -14.49 -10.15
N PRO A 309 -2.79 -14.45 -10.25
CA PRO A 309 -3.56 -15.60 -10.72
C PRO A 309 -3.27 -15.97 -12.18
N ILE A 310 -2.98 -15.00 -13.04
CA ILE A 310 -2.66 -15.21 -14.46
C ILE A 310 -1.34 -15.96 -14.57
N ILE A 311 -0.30 -15.49 -13.88
CA ILE A 311 1.02 -16.14 -13.85
C ILE A 311 0.93 -17.54 -13.23
N SER A 312 0.18 -17.70 -12.13
CA SER A 312 0.02 -18.99 -11.45
C SER A 312 -0.65 -20.03 -12.36
N SER A 313 -1.69 -19.62 -13.11
CA SER A 313 -2.37 -20.50 -14.06
C SER A 313 -1.47 -20.91 -15.23
N ALA A 314 -0.76 -19.96 -15.86
CA ALA A 314 0.15 -20.22 -16.97
C ALA A 314 1.34 -21.10 -16.53
N TYR A 315 1.91 -20.81 -15.36
CA TYR A 315 3.03 -21.59 -14.82
C TYR A 315 2.63 -23.02 -14.46
N ALA A 316 1.42 -23.23 -13.91
CA ALA A 316 0.89 -24.56 -13.63
C ALA A 316 0.64 -25.40 -14.90
N GLN A 317 0.37 -24.75 -16.03
CA GLN A 317 0.23 -25.39 -17.35
C GLN A 317 1.56 -25.55 -18.08
N ASN A 318 2.70 -25.20 -17.45
CA ASN A 318 4.04 -25.17 -18.03
C ASN A 318 4.15 -24.30 -19.29
N ASP A 319 3.25 -23.30 -19.45
CA ASP A 319 3.32 -22.31 -20.53
C ASP A 319 4.27 -21.16 -20.16
N LEU A 320 5.58 -21.45 -20.24
CA LEU A 320 6.63 -20.48 -19.93
C LEU A 320 6.62 -19.28 -20.90
N LYS A 321 6.10 -19.46 -22.13
CA LYS A 321 5.95 -18.37 -23.10
C LYS A 321 4.93 -17.35 -22.64
N GLN A 322 3.75 -17.81 -22.18
CA GLN A 322 2.73 -16.95 -21.62
C GLN A 322 3.23 -16.28 -20.33
N VAL A 323 3.96 -17.00 -19.46
CA VAL A 323 4.57 -16.41 -18.25
C VAL A 323 5.53 -15.30 -18.63
N ALA A 324 6.42 -15.48 -19.61
CA ALA A 324 7.37 -14.48 -20.07
C ALA A 324 6.67 -13.24 -20.63
N GLU A 325 5.64 -13.45 -21.47
CA GLU A 325 4.85 -12.36 -22.07
C GLU A 325 4.12 -11.53 -21.00
N GLN A 326 3.44 -12.19 -20.05
CA GLN A 326 2.73 -11.51 -18.98
C GLN A 326 3.68 -10.79 -18.02
N THR A 327 4.84 -11.37 -17.73
CA THR A 327 5.91 -10.73 -16.93
C THR A 327 6.38 -9.43 -17.59
N GLY A 328 6.69 -9.48 -18.88
CA GLY A 328 7.09 -8.29 -19.62
C GLY A 328 6.01 -7.22 -19.63
N LYS A 329 4.76 -7.60 -19.91
CA LYS A 329 3.61 -6.68 -19.96
C LYS A 329 3.35 -6.00 -18.62
N VAL A 330 3.35 -6.73 -17.50
CA VAL A 330 3.05 -6.14 -16.20
C VAL A 330 4.15 -5.22 -15.72
N LEU A 331 5.43 -5.56 -15.93
CA LEU A 331 6.55 -4.68 -15.62
C LEU A 331 6.52 -3.41 -16.48
N GLN A 332 6.28 -3.56 -17.79
CA GLN A 332 6.11 -2.42 -18.69
C GLN A 332 4.98 -1.51 -18.24
N LEU A 333 3.80 -2.06 -17.92
CA LEU A 333 2.64 -1.30 -17.51
C LEU A 333 2.88 -0.60 -16.16
N SER A 334 3.52 -1.26 -15.21
CA SER A 334 3.86 -0.69 -13.90
C SER A 334 4.80 0.51 -14.01
N ILE A 335 5.80 0.44 -14.91
CA ILE A 335 6.72 1.55 -15.17
C ILE A 335 5.98 2.69 -15.89
N LEU A 336 5.23 2.39 -16.96
CA LEU A 336 4.53 3.40 -17.76
C LEU A 336 3.42 4.13 -16.99
N THR A 337 2.84 3.51 -15.98
CA THR A 337 1.80 4.15 -15.14
C THR A 337 2.37 4.76 -13.87
N GLY A 338 3.38 4.12 -13.28
CA GLY A 338 3.99 4.58 -12.03
C GLY A 338 4.90 5.79 -12.20
N LEU A 339 5.75 5.77 -13.22
CA LEU A 339 6.74 6.83 -13.44
C LEU A 339 6.13 8.21 -13.70
N PRO A 340 5.05 8.37 -14.52
CA PRO A 340 4.36 9.66 -14.63
C PRO A 340 3.85 10.20 -13.30
N ALA A 341 3.19 9.34 -12.51
CA ALA A 341 2.66 9.74 -11.22
C ALA A 341 3.76 10.13 -10.23
N VAL A 342 4.88 9.39 -10.24
CA VAL A 342 6.07 9.72 -9.44
C VAL A 342 6.64 11.07 -9.84
N LEU A 343 6.83 11.32 -11.14
CA LEU A 343 7.41 12.59 -11.63
C LEU A 343 6.51 13.79 -11.32
N VAL A 344 5.21 13.66 -11.61
CA VAL A 344 4.25 14.75 -11.35
C VAL A 344 4.24 15.14 -9.87
N ILE A 345 4.17 14.17 -8.96
CA ILE A 345 4.15 14.44 -7.51
C ILE A 345 5.51 14.95 -7.02
N ALA A 346 6.62 14.40 -7.51
CA ALA A 346 7.94 14.84 -7.08
C ALA A 346 8.26 16.26 -7.54
N LEU A 347 7.87 16.64 -8.77
CA LEU A 347 8.09 17.98 -9.31
C LEU A 347 7.15 19.02 -8.71
N ALA A 348 5.92 18.61 -8.37
CA ALA A 348 4.97 19.45 -7.68
C ALA A 348 5.03 19.35 -6.14
N ALA A 349 6.09 18.72 -5.57
CA ALA A 349 6.16 18.43 -4.15
C ALA A 349 5.99 19.67 -3.27
N ARG A 350 6.58 20.80 -3.65
CA ARG A 350 6.46 22.07 -2.92
C ARG A 350 5.04 22.63 -2.94
N PRO A 351 4.43 22.93 -4.10
CA PRO A 351 3.07 23.47 -4.11
C PRO A 351 2.04 22.47 -3.58
N LEU A 352 2.22 21.17 -3.77
CA LEU A 352 1.34 20.17 -3.17
C LEU A 352 1.45 20.14 -1.65
N ASN A 353 2.65 20.32 -1.09
CA ASN A 353 2.84 20.37 0.35
C ASN A 353 2.10 21.55 0.98
N PHE A 354 2.31 22.75 0.45
CA PHE A 354 1.64 23.96 0.97
C PHE A 354 0.13 23.93 0.75
N PHE A 355 -0.35 23.43 -0.38
CA PHE A 355 -1.78 23.30 -0.64
C PHE A 355 -2.47 22.31 0.30
N ILE A 356 -1.87 21.12 0.47
CA ILE A 356 -2.52 20.00 1.18
C ILE A 356 -2.34 20.13 2.70
N PHE A 357 -1.14 20.52 3.14
CA PHE A 357 -0.73 20.44 4.54
C PHE A 357 -0.51 21.81 5.18
N GLU A 358 -0.96 22.91 4.57
CA GLU A 358 -0.78 24.30 4.99
C GLU A 358 -0.29 24.47 6.43
N ASN A 359 0.96 24.88 6.57
CA ASN A 359 1.56 25.10 7.88
C ASN A 359 1.41 26.58 8.24
N GLU A 360 0.28 26.97 8.85
CA GLU A 360 0.10 28.32 9.39
C GLU A 360 1.14 28.68 10.47
N ALA A 361 1.76 27.68 11.06
CA ALA A 361 2.85 27.80 12.00
C ALA A 361 4.15 27.16 11.44
N GLY A 362 4.40 27.31 10.13
CA GLY A 362 5.59 26.77 9.47
C GLY A 362 6.85 27.22 10.18
N THR A 363 7.55 26.29 10.80
CA THR A 363 8.91 26.56 11.26
C THR A 363 9.82 26.54 10.04
N LEU A 364 10.93 27.29 10.10
CA LEU A 364 11.98 27.28 9.05
C LEU A 364 12.41 25.85 8.65
N ILE A 365 12.27 24.89 9.55
CA ILE A 365 12.57 23.47 9.33
C ILE A 365 11.55 22.80 8.44
N ASP A 366 10.25 23.04 8.67
CA ASP A 366 9.18 22.44 7.89
C ASP A 366 9.30 22.89 6.42
N ASP A 367 9.50 24.19 6.19
CA ASP A 367 9.65 24.75 4.85
C ASP A 367 10.93 24.30 4.15
N ARG A 368 12.00 24.08 4.92
CA ARG A 368 13.30 23.64 4.39
C ARG A 368 13.30 22.18 3.98
N PHE A 369 12.69 21.29 4.77
CA PHE A 369 12.80 19.85 4.57
C PHE A 369 11.62 19.22 3.84
N ALA A 370 10.39 19.68 4.07
CA ALA A 370 9.19 19.00 3.59
C ALA A 370 9.16 18.80 2.06
N PRO A 371 9.35 19.82 1.21
CA PRO A 371 9.30 19.63 -0.24
C PRO A 371 10.35 18.65 -0.75
N GLY A 372 11.58 18.77 -0.23
CA GLY A 372 12.69 17.90 -0.63
C GLY A 372 12.51 16.46 -0.19
N VAL A 373 12.05 16.21 1.04
CA VAL A 373 11.78 14.87 1.56
C VAL A 373 10.62 14.21 0.81
N ILE A 374 9.54 14.96 0.51
CA ILE A 374 8.43 14.50 -0.30
C ILE A 374 8.90 14.10 -1.69
N ALA A 375 9.65 14.97 -2.37
CA ALA A 375 10.18 14.70 -3.71
C ALA A 375 11.09 13.46 -3.71
N ALA A 376 12.07 13.41 -2.81
CA ALA A 376 13.02 12.31 -2.70
C ALA A 376 12.32 10.97 -2.41
N LEU A 377 11.40 10.93 -1.43
CA LEU A 377 10.66 9.70 -1.10
C LEU A 377 9.75 9.28 -2.26
N THR A 378 9.11 10.24 -2.94
CA THR A 378 8.26 9.93 -4.10
C THR A 378 9.08 9.32 -5.25
N VAL A 379 10.31 9.80 -5.50
CA VAL A 379 11.20 9.18 -6.49
C VAL A 379 11.54 7.73 -6.11
N THR A 380 11.70 7.41 -4.83
CA THR A 380 11.96 6.03 -4.40
C THR A 380 10.79 5.09 -4.69
N ALA A 381 9.58 5.62 -4.82
CA ALA A 381 8.39 4.83 -5.12
C ALA A 381 8.49 4.05 -6.44
N ILE A 382 9.27 4.52 -7.44
CA ILE A 382 9.46 3.77 -8.69
C ILE A 382 10.18 2.44 -8.44
N PHE A 383 11.18 2.43 -7.57
CA PHE A 383 11.90 1.21 -7.20
C PHE A 383 11.02 0.25 -6.41
N GLN A 384 10.20 0.79 -5.51
CA GLN A 384 9.19 0.03 -4.78
C GLN A 384 8.16 -0.60 -5.72
N ILE A 385 7.68 0.12 -6.73
CA ILE A 385 6.75 -0.35 -7.75
C ILE A 385 7.36 -1.54 -8.52
N VAL A 386 8.60 -1.42 -8.98
CA VAL A 386 9.30 -2.50 -9.69
C VAL A 386 9.53 -3.70 -8.79
N MET A 387 9.94 -3.48 -7.54
CA MET A 387 10.13 -4.53 -6.53
C MET A 387 8.83 -5.28 -6.26
N GLN A 388 7.72 -4.58 -6.01
CA GLN A 388 6.44 -5.21 -5.72
C GLN A 388 5.89 -5.98 -6.92
N THR A 389 6.00 -5.41 -8.14
CA THR A 389 5.50 -6.06 -9.36
C THR A 389 6.31 -7.31 -9.69
N SER A 390 7.64 -7.22 -9.65
CA SER A 390 8.51 -8.39 -9.90
C SER A 390 8.35 -9.48 -8.82
N GLY A 391 8.17 -9.07 -7.56
CA GLY A 391 7.87 -9.97 -6.46
C GLY A 391 6.52 -10.68 -6.61
N ALA A 392 5.48 -9.99 -7.09
CA ALA A 392 4.19 -10.58 -7.37
C ALA A 392 4.26 -11.65 -8.48
N VAL A 393 5.09 -11.43 -9.51
CA VAL A 393 5.34 -12.46 -10.55
C VAL A 393 6.00 -13.69 -9.95
N LEU A 394 7.06 -13.53 -9.14
CA LEU A 394 7.72 -14.65 -8.44
C LEU A 394 6.75 -15.41 -7.53
N MET A 395 5.89 -14.69 -6.83
CA MET A 395 4.84 -15.26 -5.99
C MET A 395 3.85 -16.07 -6.83
N GLY A 396 3.43 -15.57 -8.00
CA GLY A 396 2.58 -16.29 -8.95
C GLY A 396 3.23 -17.58 -9.47
N MET A 397 4.55 -17.58 -9.68
CA MET A 397 5.33 -18.77 -10.06
C MET A 397 5.60 -19.73 -8.88
N GLY A 398 5.22 -19.38 -7.64
CA GLY A 398 5.52 -20.16 -6.45
C GLY A 398 7.00 -20.14 -6.02
N ARG A 399 7.83 -19.25 -6.60
CA ARG A 399 9.26 -19.13 -6.27
C ARG A 399 9.48 -18.28 -5.02
N MET A 400 9.02 -18.79 -3.87
CA MET A 400 9.02 -18.05 -2.61
C MET A 400 10.40 -17.93 -1.95
N LYS A 401 11.28 -18.96 -2.08
CA LYS A 401 12.60 -18.95 -1.41
C LYS A 401 13.48 -17.77 -1.83
N PRO A 402 13.72 -17.53 -3.15
CA PRO A 402 14.53 -16.38 -3.56
C PRO A 402 13.85 -15.03 -3.24
N LEU A 403 12.51 -14.99 -3.24
CA LEU A 403 11.76 -13.81 -2.84
C LEU A 403 12.03 -13.44 -1.37
N MET A 404 11.96 -14.43 -0.46
CA MET A 404 12.25 -14.23 0.96
C MET A 404 13.73 -13.86 1.20
N ALA A 405 14.66 -14.50 0.48
CA ALA A 405 16.08 -14.14 0.55
C ALA A 405 16.31 -12.68 0.10
N GLY A 406 15.65 -12.25 -0.98
CA GLY A 406 15.70 -10.88 -1.45
C GLY A 406 15.22 -9.87 -0.40
N VAL A 407 14.15 -10.20 0.33
CA VAL A 407 13.67 -9.37 1.45
C VAL A 407 14.72 -9.28 2.56
N GLY A 408 15.32 -10.40 2.97
CA GLY A 408 16.35 -10.42 4.01
C GLY A 408 17.58 -9.57 3.63
N VAL A 409 18.08 -9.73 2.41
CA VAL A 409 19.22 -8.94 1.88
C VAL A 409 18.85 -7.46 1.81
N GLY A 410 17.66 -7.12 1.31
CA GLY A 410 17.22 -5.75 1.19
C GLY A 410 17.11 -5.04 2.55
N ILE A 411 16.57 -5.70 3.57
CA ILE A 411 16.51 -5.15 4.94
C ILE A 411 17.92 -4.97 5.54
N ALA A 412 18.83 -5.93 5.32
CA ALA A 412 20.22 -5.78 5.75
C ALA A 412 20.89 -4.57 5.09
N VAL A 413 20.70 -4.39 3.77
CA VAL A 413 21.19 -3.21 3.03
C VAL A 413 20.55 -1.93 3.57
N LYS A 414 19.23 -1.93 3.87
CA LYS A 414 18.54 -0.79 4.46
C LYS A 414 19.19 -0.35 5.77
N LEU A 415 19.43 -1.29 6.68
CA LEU A 415 20.06 -0.98 7.97
C LEU A 415 21.49 -0.45 7.77
N ALA A 416 22.34 -1.17 7.04
CA ALA A 416 23.71 -0.77 6.79
C ALA A 416 23.79 0.62 6.12
N ALA A 417 22.99 0.85 5.07
CA ALA A 417 22.97 2.13 4.36
C ALA A 417 22.39 3.26 5.23
N SER A 418 21.43 3.00 6.14
CA SER A 418 20.92 4.03 7.04
C SER A 418 22.01 4.54 7.98
N PHE A 419 22.78 3.65 8.60
CA PHE A 419 23.92 4.04 9.46
C PHE A 419 25.07 4.69 8.69
N ALA A 420 25.31 4.27 7.45
CA ALA A 420 26.39 4.82 6.63
C ALA A 420 26.06 6.19 6.02
N LEU A 421 24.82 6.42 5.55
CA LEU A 421 24.47 7.61 4.78
C LEU A 421 23.89 8.75 5.63
N VAL A 422 23.19 8.45 6.73
CA VAL A 422 22.55 9.50 7.54
C VAL A 422 23.56 10.49 8.14
N PRO A 423 24.74 10.10 8.61
CA PRO A 423 25.71 11.06 9.12
C PRO A 423 26.16 12.12 8.10
N PHE A 424 26.15 11.79 6.80
CA PHE A 424 26.58 12.70 5.73
C PHE A 424 25.42 13.45 5.08
N PHE A 425 24.26 12.81 4.93
CA PHE A 425 23.13 13.33 4.15
C PHE A 425 21.87 13.60 4.99
N GLY A 426 21.93 13.38 6.30
CA GLY A 426 20.78 13.57 7.19
C GLY A 426 19.58 12.72 6.76
N ILE A 427 18.38 13.31 6.75
CA ILE A 427 17.14 12.63 6.37
C ILE A 427 17.17 12.09 4.93
N TYR A 428 17.87 12.75 4.02
CA TYR A 428 18.03 12.27 2.64
C TYR A 428 18.85 10.99 2.57
N GLY A 429 19.79 10.78 3.51
CA GLY A 429 20.52 9.52 3.67
C GLY A 429 19.60 8.37 4.05
N LEU A 430 18.60 8.62 4.90
CA LEU A 430 17.59 7.62 5.26
C LEU A 430 16.68 7.26 4.08
N VAL A 431 16.26 8.25 3.30
CA VAL A 431 15.48 8.06 2.06
C VAL A 431 16.30 7.31 1.00
N ALA A 432 17.57 7.65 0.83
CA ALA A 432 18.50 6.95 -0.08
C ALA A 432 18.68 5.48 0.33
N ALA A 433 18.81 5.19 1.63
CA ALA A 433 18.86 3.83 2.15
C ALA A 433 17.58 3.04 1.82
N THR A 434 16.41 3.69 1.85
CA THR A 434 15.13 3.10 1.40
C THR A 434 15.15 2.79 -0.09
N ALA A 435 15.66 3.72 -0.92
CA ALA A 435 15.81 3.49 -2.35
C ALA A 435 16.73 2.29 -2.64
N LEU A 436 17.90 2.24 -2.00
CA LEU A 436 18.86 1.14 -2.13
C LEU A 436 18.25 -0.21 -1.75
N CYS A 437 17.48 -0.26 -0.67
CA CYS A 437 16.76 -1.45 -0.25
C CYS A 437 15.84 -1.97 -1.38
N PHE A 438 14.99 -1.10 -1.94
CA PHE A 438 14.08 -1.50 -3.00
C PHE A 438 14.79 -1.82 -4.31
N ILE A 439 15.88 -1.12 -4.64
CA ILE A 439 16.71 -1.41 -5.82
C ILE A 439 17.33 -2.81 -5.70
N VAL A 440 17.93 -3.14 -4.56
CA VAL A 440 18.56 -4.45 -4.34
C VAL A 440 17.52 -5.56 -4.40
N MET A 441 16.37 -5.39 -3.73
CA MET A 441 15.28 -6.36 -3.81
C MET A 441 14.75 -6.54 -5.23
N ALA A 442 14.55 -5.43 -5.97
CA ALA A 442 14.11 -5.47 -7.36
C ALA A 442 15.15 -6.17 -8.25
N ALA A 443 16.44 -5.89 -8.07
CA ALA A 443 17.52 -6.51 -8.81
C ALA A 443 17.56 -8.03 -8.57
N ILE A 444 17.43 -8.48 -7.34
CA ILE A 444 17.35 -9.92 -7.00
C ILE A 444 16.12 -10.54 -7.65
N ASN A 445 14.94 -9.93 -7.52
CA ASN A 445 13.72 -10.45 -8.14
C ASN A 445 13.85 -10.57 -9.66
N LEU A 446 14.36 -9.52 -10.32
CA LEU A 446 14.52 -9.49 -11.78
C LEU A 446 15.60 -10.50 -12.26
N SER A 447 16.68 -10.70 -11.51
CA SER A 447 17.71 -11.68 -11.84
C SER A 447 17.15 -13.12 -11.77
N VAL A 448 16.38 -13.43 -10.72
CA VAL A 448 15.70 -14.73 -10.59
C VAL A 448 14.67 -14.94 -11.70
N LEU A 449 13.93 -13.90 -12.08
CA LEU A 449 12.98 -13.96 -13.18
C LEU A 449 13.67 -14.20 -14.51
N ARG A 450 14.79 -13.53 -14.79
CA ARG A 450 15.59 -13.74 -16.02
C ARG A 450 16.14 -15.17 -16.12
N GLY A 451 16.54 -15.77 -15.00
CA GLY A 451 16.96 -17.17 -14.96
C GLY A 451 15.81 -18.19 -15.13
N ALA A 452 14.55 -17.74 -14.99
CA ALA A 452 13.39 -18.61 -15.09
C ALA A 452 12.67 -18.52 -16.44
N VAL A 453 12.57 -17.31 -17.01
CA VAL A 453 11.82 -17.04 -18.25
C VAL A 453 12.47 -15.90 -19.04
N ALA A 454 12.50 -16.05 -20.38
CA ALA A 454 13.06 -15.05 -21.28
C ALA A 454 12.01 -13.94 -21.56
N TYR A 455 11.90 -12.97 -20.67
CA TYR A 455 10.98 -11.83 -20.85
C TYR A 455 11.69 -10.57 -21.36
N ARG A 456 10.95 -9.72 -22.03
CA ARG A 456 11.39 -8.38 -22.46
C ARG A 456 10.42 -7.33 -21.92
N VAL A 457 10.96 -6.28 -21.27
CA VAL A 457 10.15 -5.14 -20.79
C VAL A 457 10.07 -4.10 -21.90
N PHE A 458 11.22 -3.58 -22.31
CA PHE A 458 11.36 -2.62 -23.41
C PHE A 458 12.56 -2.98 -24.29
N GLY A 459 12.50 -2.64 -25.57
CA GLY A 459 13.68 -2.62 -26.43
C GLY A 459 14.58 -1.43 -26.08
N LEU A 460 15.86 -1.47 -26.49
CA LEU A 460 16.86 -0.42 -26.21
C LEU A 460 16.38 0.97 -26.60
N ARG A 461 15.75 1.11 -27.76
CA ARG A 461 15.18 2.38 -28.25
C ARG A 461 14.09 2.93 -27.31
N ARG A 462 13.21 2.07 -26.79
CA ARG A 462 12.16 2.49 -25.84
C ARG A 462 12.75 2.88 -24.48
N TRP A 463 13.80 2.18 -24.01
CA TRP A 463 14.53 2.58 -22.81
C TRP A 463 15.18 3.94 -22.96
N ALA A 464 15.89 4.18 -24.07
CA ALA A 464 16.48 5.49 -24.35
C ALA A 464 15.41 6.59 -24.41
N GLY A 465 14.28 6.33 -25.10
CA GLY A 465 13.14 7.25 -25.15
C GLY A 465 12.55 7.54 -23.77
N LEU A 466 12.43 6.54 -22.91
CA LEU A 466 11.93 6.70 -21.55
C LEU A 466 12.86 7.61 -20.71
N VAL A 467 14.19 7.36 -20.78
CA VAL A 467 15.18 8.17 -20.06
C VAL A 467 15.17 9.61 -20.55
N ILE A 468 15.17 9.82 -21.89
CA ILE A 468 15.11 11.16 -22.47
C ILE A 468 13.83 11.89 -22.07
N SER A 469 12.66 11.24 -22.16
CA SER A 469 11.38 11.83 -21.76
C SER A 469 11.37 12.20 -20.29
N THR A 470 11.90 11.33 -19.42
CA THR A 470 12.00 11.57 -17.97
C THR A 470 12.91 12.76 -17.67
N ALA A 471 14.10 12.82 -18.29
CA ALA A 471 15.03 13.92 -18.10
C ALA A 471 14.46 15.26 -18.60
N ALA A 472 13.83 15.26 -19.77
CA ALA A 472 13.22 16.46 -20.35
C ALA A 472 12.07 16.99 -19.45
N VAL A 473 11.17 16.11 -18.99
CA VAL A 473 10.06 16.51 -18.11
C VAL A 473 10.58 16.98 -16.75
N THR A 474 11.64 16.36 -16.22
CA THR A 474 12.28 16.82 -14.99
C THR A 474 12.81 18.23 -15.15
N GLY A 475 13.50 18.53 -16.26
CA GLY A 475 13.95 19.89 -16.57
C GLY A 475 12.81 20.89 -16.70
N ILE A 476 11.75 20.54 -17.48
CA ILE A 476 10.55 21.37 -17.62
C ILE A 476 9.89 21.64 -16.26
N GLY A 477 9.73 20.62 -15.43
CA GLY A 477 9.07 20.74 -14.14
C GLY A 477 9.85 21.61 -13.15
N ILE A 478 11.20 21.50 -13.11
CA ILE A 478 12.05 22.34 -12.26
C ILE A 478 11.95 23.80 -12.71
N VAL A 479 12.07 24.07 -14.01
CA VAL A 479 11.94 25.44 -14.54
C VAL A 479 10.55 26.00 -14.26
N LEU A 480 9.51 25.20 -14.44
CA LEU A 480 8.13 25.61 -14.21
C LEU A 480 7.89 25.92 -12.72
N ASP A 481 8.40 25.07 -11.79
CA ASP A 481 8.30 25.35 -10.35
C ASP A 481 9.04 26.64 -9.97
N MET A 482 10.22 26.91 -10.55
CA MET A 482 10.93 28.18 -10.35
C MET A 482 10.13 29.37 -10.85
N LEU A 483 9.63 29.32 -12.08
CA LEU A 483 8.83 30.40 -12.67
C LEU A 483 7.53 30.65 -11.89
N CYS A 484 6.86 29.61 -11.42
CA CYS A 484 5.67 29.73 -10.62
C CYS A 484 5.93 30.36 -9.24
N ARG A 485 7.12 30.17 -8.67
CA ARG A 485 7.50 30.80 -7.39
C ARG A 485 7.49 32.33 -7.47
N ASP A 486 8.00 32.85 -8.59
CA ASP A 486 8.22 34.29 -8.76
C ASP A 486 7.00 35.01 -9.35
N ALA A 487 6.17 34.28 -10.13
CA ALA A 487 5.12 34.90 -10.97
C ALA A 487 3.71 34.78 -10.37
N VAL A 488 3.44 33.83 -9.47
CA VAL A 488 2.07 33.47 -9.07
C VAL A 488 1.85 33.68 -7.58
N ASN A 489 1.55 34.92 -7.21
CA ASN A 489 0.89 35.27 -5.95
C ASN A 489 -0.36 36.16 -6.21
N PRO A 490 -1.26 35.78 -7.14
CA PRO A 490 -2.35 36.66 -7.55
C PRO A 490 -3.47 36.79 -6.50
N LEU A 491 -3.61 35.81 -5.60
CA LEU A 491 -4.74 35.74 -4.67
C LEU A 491 -4.37 36.21 -3.26
N GLY A 492 -3.07 36.36 -2.96
CA GLY A 492 -2.59 36.79 -1.64
C GLY A 492 -2.83 35.82 -0.48
N HIS A 493 -3.27 34.60 -0.81
CA HIS A 493 -3.49 33.51 0.13
C HIS A 493 -2.59 32.31 -0.23
N LEU A 494 -1.63 31.98 0.63
CA LEU A 494 -0.64 30.93 0.42
C LEU A 494 -1.24 29.62 -0.10
N ARG A 495 -2.36 29.20 0.45
CA ARG A 495 -3.02 27.93 0.08
C ARG A 495 -3.65 27.97 -1.31
N ALA A 496 -4.32 29.08 -1.65
CA ALA A 496 -4.96 29.24 -2.95
C ALA A 496 -3.92 29.37 -4.08
N ASP A 497 -2.85 30.13 -3.83
CA ASP A 497 -1.73 30.28 -4.75
C ASP A 497 -1.01 28.94 -4.95
N SER A 498 -0.75 28.20 -3.88
CA SER A 498 -0.15 26.87 -3.94
C SER A 498 -1.04 25.85 -4.66
N PHE A 499 -2.36 25.94 -4.52
CA PHE A 499 -3.29 25.12 -5.32
C PHE A 499 -3.14 25.38 -6.82
N LEU A 500 -3.15 26.66 -7.20
CA LEU A 500 -3.00 27.06 -8.60
C LEU A 500 -1.65 26.60 -9.17
N GLN A 501 -0.57 26.81 -8.42
CA GLN A 501 0.77 26.34 -8.77
C GLN A 501 0.81 24.81 -8.92
N ALA A 502 0.23 24.05 -7.96
CA ALA A 502 0.16 22.59 -8.03
C ALA A 502 -0.60 22.13 -9.28
N VAL A 503 -1.74 22.74 -9.59
CA VAL A 503 -2.53 22.41 -10.79
C VAL A 503 -1.72 22.68 -12.05
N ILE A 504 -1.06 23.83 -12.17
CA ILE A 504 -0.24 24.19 -13.34
C ILE A 504 0.92 23.20 -13.49
N VAL A 505 1.70 22.99 -12.43
CA VAL A 505 2.87 22.08 -12.47
C VAL A 505 2.42 20.66 -12.80
N CYS A 506 1.39 20.13 -12.14
CA CYS A 506 0.89 18.79 -12.40
C CYS A 506 0.33 18.63 -13.82
N ALA A 507 -0.45 19.59 -14.31
CA ALA A 507 -1.08 19.53 -15.63
C ALA A 507 -0.02 19.64 -16.75
N VAL A 508 0.90 20.59 -16.65
CA VAL A 508 1.93 20.81 -17.67
C VAL A 508 2.93 19.67 -17.69
N THR A 509 3.46 19.24 -16.54
CA THR A 509 4.42 18.12 -16.46
C THR A 509 3.77 16.80 -16.89
N GLY A 510 2.52 16.55 -16.47
CA GLY A 510 1.77 15.36 -16.88
C GLY A 510 1.49 15.33 -18.39
N ALA A 511 1.02 16.44 -18.95
CA ALA A 511 0.78 16.55 -20.39
C ALA A 511 2.09 16.44 -21.21
N ALA A 512 3.14 17.15 -20.80
CA ALA A 512 4.45 17.08 -21.43
C ALA A 512 5.03 15.66 -21.41
N TYR A 513 4.89 14.95 -20.28
CA TYR A 513 5.36 13.57 -20.19
C TYR A 513 4.63 12.63 -21.13
N ILE A 514 3.30 12.69 -21.16
CA ILE A 514 2.50 11.88 -22.08
C ILE A 514 2.89 12.19 -23.53
N LEU A 515 3.00 13.46 -23.90
CA LEU A 515 3.40 13.89 -25.23
C LEU A 515 4.79 13.34 -25.61
N LEU A 516 5.77 13.48 -24.72
CA LEU A 516 7.13 12.99 -24.95
C LEU A 516 7.19 11.46 -25.06
N LEU A 517 6.41 10.71 -24.30
CA LEU A 517 6.32 9.25 -24.44
C LEU A 517 5.81 8.84 -25.84
N PHE A 518 4.90 9.61 -26.44
CA PHE A 518 4.46 9.38 -27.81
C PHE A 518 5.51 9.79 -28.84
N LEU A 519 6.11 10.98 -28.70
CA LEU A 519 7.15 11.48 -29.61
C LEU A 519 8.39 10.57 -29.64
N THR A 520 8.81 10.07 -28.50
CA THR A 520 9.93 9.13 -28.37
C THR A 520 9.56 7.68 -28.71
N ARG A 521 8.30 7.44 -29.07
CA ARG A 521 7.73 6.12 -29.40
C ARG A 521 7.92 5.07 -28.26
N VAL A 522 8.01 5.52 -27.02
CA VAL A 522 7.99 4.64 -25.85
C VAL A 522 6.60 4.05 -25.69
N MET A 523 5.57 4.87 -25.90
CA MET A 523 4.17 4.48 -25.89
C MET A 523 3.59 4.59 -27.30
N THR A 524 2.88 3.56 -27.73
CA THR A 524 2.19 3.52 -29.02
C THR A 524 0.68 3.54 -28.81
N LEU A 525 -0.08 3.92 -29.84
CA LEU A 525 -1.55 3.88 -29.80
C LEU A 525 -2.08 2.46 -29.50
N GLN A 526 -1.35 1.42 -29.91
CA GLN A 526 -1.68 0.02 -29.60
C GLN A 526 -1.48 -0.32 -28.11
N ASP A 527 -0.52 0.32 -27.44
CA ASP A 527 -0.31 0.13 -26.00
C ASP A 527 -1.45 0.76 -25.20
N LEU A 528 -2.07 1.85 -25.67
CA LEU A 528 -3.25 2.48 -25.08
C LEU A 528 -4.51 1.59 -25.10
N ASP A 529 -4.71 0.81 -26.15
CA ASP A 529 -5.83 -0.15 -26.22
C ASP A 529 -5.73 -1.28 -25.19
N ARG A 530 -4.53 -1.52 -24.67
CA ARG A 530 -4.23 -2.52 -23.64
C ARG A 530 -4.36 -1.99 -22.20
N MET A 531 -4.56 -0.67 -22.03
CA MET A 531 -4.70 -0.04 -20.71
C MET A 531 -6.10 -0.22 -20.10
N PRO A 532 -6.24 -0.16 -18.75
CA PRO A 532 -7.54 -0.30 -18.08
C PRO A 532 -8.52 0.82 -18.44
N GLY A 533 -9.79 0.48 -18.49
CA GLY A 533 -11.01 1.19 -18.84
C GLY A 533 -11.04 2.70 -19.08
N PRO A 534 -10.72 3.60 -18.13
CA PRO A 534 -10.82 5.05 -18.33
C PRO A 534 -9.82 5.58 -19.36
N LEU A 535 -8.58 5.08 -19.33
CA LEU A 535 -7.50 5.46 -20.25
C LEU A 535 -7.77 4.97 -21.67
N ARG A 536 -8.43 3.81 -21.83
CA ARG A 536 -8.88 3.28 -23.12
C ARG A 536 -9.97 4.15 -23.75
N LYS A 537 -10.86 4.75 -22.97
CA LYS A 537 -11.87 5.70 -23.48
C LYS A 537 -11.22 6.98 -24.01
N LEU A 538 -10.24 7.52 -23.28
CA LEU A 538 -9.44 8.68 -23.70
C LEU A 538 -8.63 8.38 -24.97
N ALA A 539 -8.02 7.19 -25.05
CA ALA A 539 -7.29 6.73 -26.23
C ALA A 539 -8.18 6.68 -27.48
N LYS A 540 -9.37 6.10 -27.36
CA LYS A 540 -10.35 6.03 -28.46
C LYS A 540 -10.86 7.42 -28.87
N GLN A 541 -10.99 8.36 -27.96
CA GLN A 541 -11.34 9.75 -28.28
C GLN A 541 -10.20 10.46 -29.03
N LEU A 542 -8.95 10.27 -28.60
CA LEU A 542 -7.76 10.80 -29.27
C LEU A 542 -7.57 10.19 -30.67
N GLN A 543 -7.73 8.87 -30.82
CA GLN A 543 -7.69 8.21 -32.14
C GLN A 543 -8.77 8.75 -33.11
N ARG A 544 -9.99 8.98 -32.60
CA ARG A 544 -11.08 9.56 -33.42
C ARG A 544 -10.80 11.01 -33.82
N ARG A 545 -10.09 11.79 -32.98
CA ARG A 545 -9.72 13.18 -33.33
C ARG A 545 -8.53 13.25 -34.30
N LEU A 546 -7.49 12.42 -34.06
CA LEU A 546 -6.31 12.35 -34.92
C LEU A 546 -6.60 11.68 -36.29
N GLY A 547 -7.48 10.68 -36.34
CA GLY A 547 -7.93 10.05 -37.59
C GLY A 547 -8.83 10.95 -38.44
N ARG A 548 -9.50 11.96 -37.87
CA ARG A 548 -10.26 12.96 -38.62
C ARG A 548 -9.40 14.06 -39.23
N SER A 549 -8.23 14.37 -38.66
CA SER A 549 -7.31 15.37 -39.23
C SER A 549 -6.47 14.84 -40.39
N GLY A 550 -6.45 13.53 -40.63
CA GLY A 550 -5.77 12.91 -41.78
C GLY A 550 -6.65 12.66 -43.04
N GLN A 551 -7.94 13.02 -42.97
CA GLN A 551 -8.87 12.89 -44.12
C GLN A 551 -9.32 14.24 -44.71
N THR A 552 -8.76 15.35 -44.22
CA THR A 552 -9.04 16.70 -44.74
C THR A 552 -7.74 17.41 -45.14
N GLY A 553 -6.83 16.70 -45.78
CA GLY A 553 -5.62 17.25 -46.40
C GLY A 553 -5.44 16.67 -47.80
#